data_2c8ce03a296abb04e9bd231021f7208d
#
_entry.id   2c8ce03a296abb04e9bd231021f7208d
#
_cell.length_a   1.000
_cell.length_b   1.000
_cell.length_c   1.000
_cell.angle_alpha   90.00
_cell.angle_beta   90.00
_cell.angle_gamma   90.00
#
_symmetry.space_group_name_H-M   'P 1'
#
loop_
_entity.id
_entity.type
_entity.pdbx_description
1 polymer ?
#
loop_
_entity_poly.entity_id
_entity_poly.type
_entity_poly.pdbx_seq_one_letter_code
_entity_poly.pdbx_strand_id
1 'polypeptide(L)'
;MSIGTGRGATKPDLAPAKPPRASRKWKLTLVGLVGMYGLLAAYTLVSNAGGIKASFSAATPAGSRSPSASSHAVASAAPSVKPTSPATVPRSSSVTAHSLGVSSITAFGPEGTADGDNPSIASRLLNVGTDQPWYSQWYTTPSFGGLRTGTGLLLDLGTQASVTDVRLTLGSEPGADVQVHVGSTASLDSPTAASAWSAGGTVRLTAATAAKGRYVLIWFTRLPPDGHGHYQVSVYDVEVDGVSR
;
A
#
# COMPACT_ATOMS: atom_id res chain seq x y z
N MET A 1 44.42 -13.10 -69.68
CA MET A 1 43.85 -13.87 -68.58
C MET A 1 44.65 -13.48 -67.33
N SER A 2 44.11 -12.60 -66.51
CA SER A 2 44.85 -12.09 -65.34
C SER A 2 43.96 -12.19 -64.12
N ILE A 3 44.42 -12.93 -63.15
CA ILE A 3 43.70 -13.32 -61.93
C ILE A 3 44.03 -12.25 -60.88
N GLY A 4 43.02 -11.49 -60.45
CA GLY A 4 43.15 -10.45 -59.40
C GLY A 4 43.00 -11.08 -58.01
N THR A 5 44.05 -10.93 -57.21
CA THR A 5 44.14 -11.37 -55.82
C THR A 5 43.44 -10.34 -54.92
N GLY A 6 42.35 -10.73 -54.24
CA GLY A 6 41.66 -9.91 -53.25
C GLY A 6 42.45 -9.82 -51.95
N ARG A 7 42.70 -8.59 -51.48
CA ARG A 7 43.29 -8.30 -50.16
C ARG A 7 42.21 -8.41 -49.10
N GLY A 8 42.43 -9.28 -48.09
CA GLY A 8 41.63 -9.37 -46.87
C GLY A 8 41.83 -8.11 -46.01
N ALA A 9 40.71 -7.49 -45.62
CA ALA A 9 40.68 -6.40 -44.66
C ALA A 9 40.80 -6.97 -43.23
N THR A 10 41.88 -6.61 -42.56
CA THR A 10 42.13 -6.92 -41.15
C THR A 10 41.21 -6.04 -40.26
N LYS A 11 40.40 -6.72 -39.45
CA LYS A 11 39.53 -6.07 -38.47
C LYS A 11 40.38 -5.48 -37.33
N PRO A 12 40.19 -4.22 -36.90
CA PRO A 12 40.94 -3.67 -35.78
C PRO A 12 40.46 -4.29 -34.49
N ASP A 13 41.44 -4.76 -33.73
CA ASP A 13 41.28 -5.35 -32.39
C ASP A 13 41.01 -4.20 -31.40
N LEU A 14 39.75 -4.08 -30.94
CA LEU A 14 39.36 -3.11 -29.92
C LEU A 14 39.70 -3.71 -28.53
N ALA A 15 40.79 -3.25 -27.94
CA ALA A 15 41.17 -3.55 -26.58
C ALA A 15 40.05 -3.12 -25.58
N PRO A 16 39.74 -3.92 -24.54
CA PRO A 16 38.69 -3.59 -23.58
C PRO A 16 39.07 -2.33 -22.79
N ALA A 17 38.10 -1.40 -22.71
CA ALA A 17 38.23 -0.17 -21.96
C ALA A 17 38.41 -0.45 -20.47
N LYS A 18 39.45 0.14 -19.89
CA LYS A 18 39.79 0.04 -18.47
C LYS A 18 38.70 0.72 -17.63
N PRO A 19 38.12 0.05 -16.58
CA PRO A 19 37.08 0.68 -15.76
C PRO A 19 37.63 1.92 -15.02
N PRO A 20 36.80 2.96 -14.79
CA PRO A 20 37.23 4.16 -14.08
C PRO A 20 37.62 3.82 -12.64
N ARG A 21 38.78 4.28 -12.23
CA ARG A 21 39.24 4.17 -10.84
C ARG A 21 38.32 5.00 -9.94
N ALA A 22 37.55 4.34 -9.07
CA ALA A 22 36.78 4.99 -8.04
C ALA A 22 37.69 5.84 -7.13
N SER A 23 37.41 7.12 -7.01
CA SER A 23 38.21 8.06 -6.24
C SER A 23 38.14 7.73 -4.74
N ARG A 24 39.34 7.70 -4.11
CA ARG A 24 39.56 7.35 -2.70
C ARG A 24 38.88 8.31 -1.70
N LYS A 25 38.22 9.37 -2.19
CA LYS A 25 37.59 10.42 -1.36
C LYS A 25 36.22 10.03 -0.78
N TRP A 26 35.54 9.02 -1.32
CA TRP A 26 34.21 8.61 -0.83
C TRP A 26 34.25 7.79 0.47
N LYS A 27 35.37 7.11 0.76
CA LYS A 27 35.45 6.25 1.96
C LYS A 27 35.56 7.03 3.29
N LEU A 28 35.90 8.31 3.27
CA LEU A 28 36.05 9.12 4.49
C LEU A 28 34.76 9.81 4.94
N THR A 29 33.77 10.00 4.05
CA THR A 29 32.50 10.67 4.39
C THR A 29 31.54 9.71 5.11
N LEU A 30 31.62 8.41 4.84
CA LEU A 30 30.69 7.40 5.40
C LEU A 30 31.03 7.04 6.87
N VAL A 31 32.29 7.15 7.29
CA VAL A 31 32.72 6.85 8.67
C VAL A 31 32.33 7.97 9.65
N GLY A 32 32.27 9.21 9.17
CA GLY A 32 31.88 10.36 10.03
C GLY A 32 30.39 10.39 10.39
N LEU A 33 29.53 9.85 9.53
CA LEU A 33 28.07 9.92 9.72
C LEU A 33 27.55 8.85 10.68
N VAL A 34 28.20 7.69 10.75
CA VAL A 34 27.84 6.60 11.69
C VAL A 34 28.23 6.94 13.13
N GLY A 35 29.33 7.70 13.33
CA GLY A 35 29.78 8.11 14.67
C GLY A 35 28.86 9.13 15.36
N MET A 36 28.21 10.00 14.58
CA MET A 36 27.35 11.05 15.13
C MET A 36 25.97 10.54 15.58
N TYR A 37 25.45 9.48 14.96
CA TYR A 37 24.17 8.87 15.36
C TYR A 37 24.29 8.01 16.63
N GLY A 38 25.46 7.41 16.90
CA GLY A 38 25.70 6.65 18.13
C GLY A 38 25.69 7.50 19.40
N LEU A 39 26.15 8.74 19.33
CA LEU A 39 26.18 9.66 20.46
C LEU A 39 24.82 10.29 20.79
N LEU A 40 23.97 10.48 19.80
CA LEU A 40 22.61 11.04 20.02
C LEU A 40 21.67 10.02 20.68
N ALA A 41 21.81 8.72 20.35
CA ALA A 41 20.99 7.65 20.94
C ALA A 41 21.33 7.40 22.43
N ALA A 42 22.59 7.62 22.83
CA ALA A 42 23.01 7.45 24.24
C ALA A 42 22.48 8.60 25.12
N TYR A 43 22.31 9.81 24.57
CA TYR A 43 21.85 10.95 25.33
C TYR A 43 20.34 10.91 25.67
N THR A 44 19.53 10.27 24.84
CA THR A 44 18.07 10.16 25.06
C THR A 44 17.69 9.07 26.09
N LEU A 45 18.55 8.07 26.31
CA LEU A 45 18.28 7.00 27.27
C LEU A 45 18.51 7.40 28.73
N VAL A 46 19.35 8.41 28.98
CA VAL A 46 19.69 8.87 30.37
C VAL A 46 18.65 9.88 30.88
N SER A 47 17.90 10.55 30.01
CA SER A 47 16.99 11.63 30.42
C SER A 47 15.57 11.16 30.78
N ASN A 48 15.24 9.87 30.62
CA ASN A 48 13.88 9.36 30.82
C ASN A 48 13.71 8.41 32.01
N ALA A 49 14.70 8.36 32.95
CA ALA A 49 14.64 7.54 34.18
C ALA A 49 14.19 8.37 35.38
N GLY A 50 13.04 9.04 35.30
CA GLY A 50 12.50 9.86 36.38
C GLY A 50 10.98 9.78 36.46
N GLY A 51 10.48 8.86 37.31
CA GLY A 51 9.21 9.06 38.00
C GLY A 51 7.91 8.61 37.36
N ILE A 52 7.56 7.33 37.49
CA ILE A 52 6.17 6.90 37.43
C ILE A 52 5.79 6.38 38.83
N LYS A 53 5.07 7.19 39.59
CA LYS A 53 4.34 6.71 40.77
C LYS A 53 3.00 6.17 40.30
N ALA A 54 2.84 4.87 40.35
CA ALA A 54 1.56 4.20 40.14
C ALA A 54 0.70 4.37 41.39
N SER A 55 -0.42 5.06 41.28
CA SER A 55 -1.49 5.04 42.28
C SER A 55 -2.56 4.06 41.82
N PHE A 56 -2.58 2.91 42.43
CA PHE A 56 -3.72 1.97 42.37
C PHE A 56 -4.79 2.47 43.31
N SER A 57 -5.98 2.79 42.81
CA SER A 57 -7.18 3.00 43.60
C SER A 57 -8.18 1.91 43.21
N ALA A 58 -8.33 0.96 44.12
CA ALA A 58 -9.37 -0.08 44.07
C ALA A 58 -10.70 0.54 44.51
N ALA A 59 -11.76 0.36 43.73
CA ALA A 59 -13.13 0.58 44.17
C ALA A 59 -13.95 -0.66 43.86
N THR A 60 -14.41 -1.28 44.93
CA THR A 60 -15.26 -2.47 45.06
C THR A 60 -16.73 -2.15 44.74
N PRO A 61 -17.53 -3.10 44.23
CA PRO A 61 -18.90 -2.89 43.80
C PRO A 61 -19.92 -3.05 44.95
N ALA A 62 -20.96 -2.30 44.87
CA ALA A 62 -22.17 -2.60 45.68
C ALA A 62 -23.44 -2.11 44.99
N GLY A 63 -24.41 -3.02 44.89
CA GLY A 63 -25.79 -2.69 45.16
C GLY A 63 -26.78 -2.86 43.99
N SER A 64 -27.32 -4.06 43.91
CA SER A 64 -28.64 -4.36 43.31
C SER A 64 -29.74 -3.45 43.86
N ARG A 65 -30.67 -3.03 43.00
CA ARG A 65 -32.10 -2.91 43.32
C ARG A 65 -32.93 -2.79 42.04
N SER A 66 -33.75 -3.84 41.84
CA SER A 66 -34.97 -3.76 41.01
C SER A 66 -36.12 -3.19 41.87
N PRO A 67 -37.08 -2.50 41.33
CA PRO A 67 -38.47 -2.91 41.49
C PRO A 67 -39.26 -2.78 40.17
N SER A 68 -39.92 -3.85 39.83
CA SER A 68 -41.36 -4.16 39.84
C SER A 68 -42.32 -3.09 39.31
N ALA A 69 -42.94 -3.48 38.22
CA ALA A 69 -44.31 -3.36 37.75
C ALA A 69 -45.21 -2.18 38.22
N SER A 70 -45.85 -1.57 37.23
CA SER A 70 -47.26 -1.28 37.25
C SER A 70 -47.84 -1.06 35.84
N SER A 71 -48.76 -1.91 35.51
CA SER A 71 -49.67 -1.88 34.38
C SER A 71 -50.68 -0.75 34.56
N HIS A 72 -50.88 0.06 33.51
CA HIS A 72 -52.15 0.74 33.29
C HIS A 72 -52.49 0.66 31.80
N ALA A 73 -53.52 -0.14 31.50
CA ALA A 73 -54.25 -0.15 30.24
C ALA A 73 -55.16 1.08 30.21
N VAL A 74 -55.07 1.87 29.13
CA VAL A 74 -56.14 2.77 28.72
C VAL A 74 -56.33 2.60 27.22
N ALA A 75 -57.46 2.04 26.86
CA ALA A 75 -57.98 2.03 25.51
C ALA A 75 -58.51 3.41 25.15
N SER A 76 -58.15 3.93 23.98
CA SER A 76 -59.07 4.81 23.27
C SER A 76 -58.62 5.12 21.82
N ALA A 77 -59.55 4.88 20.91
CA ALA A 77 -59.79 5.53 19.64
C ALA A 77 -58.73 5.47 18.53
N ALA A 78 -59.01 4.66 17.53
CA ALA A 78 -58.43 4.74 16.19
C ALA A 78 -58.96 5.95 15.43
N PRO A 79 -58.11 6.75 14.75
CA PRO A 79 -58.50 7.55 13.61
C PRO A 79 -58.28 6.73 12.33
N SER A 80 -59.33 6.61 11.56
CA SER A 80 -59.34 6.04 10.21
C SER A 80 -58.41 6.86 9.28
N VAL A 81 -57.26 6.31 8.92
CA VAL A 81 -56.34 6.91 7.95
C VAL A 81 -56.68 6.31 6.58
N LYS A 82 -57.14 7.20 5.70
CA LYS A 82 -57.32 7.01 4.27
C LYS A 82 -56.08 6.40 3.63
N PRO A 83 -56.17 5.37 2.77
CA PRO A 83 -54.98 4.81 2.11
C PRO A 83 -54.40 5.83 1.14
N THR A 84 -53.24 6.37 1.52
CA THR A 84 -52.38 7.15 0.61
C THR A 84 -51.69 6.16 -0.30
N SER A 85 -51.82 6.35 -1.62
CA SER A 85 -51.10 5.60 -2.65
C SER A 85 -49.61 5.47 -2.32
N PRO A 86 -49.00 4.29 -2.50
CA PRO A 86 -47.58 4.13 -2.29
C PRO A 86 -46.82 5.03 -3.28
N ALA A 87 -46.08 5.98 -2.76
CA ALA A 87 -45.10 6.74 -3.52
C ALA A 87 -44.13 5.74 -4.16
N THR A 88 -44.04 5.77 -5.47
CA THR A 88 -43.05 5.00 -6.24
C THR A 88 -41.67 5.44 -5.80
N VAL A 89 -41.02 4.66 -4.94
CA VAL A 89 -39.63 4.87 -4.58
C VAL A 89 -38.83 4.70 -5.87
N PRO A 90 -38.01 5.69 -6.27
CA PRO A 90 -37.14 5.51 -7.43
C PRO A 90 -36.28 4.30 -7.17
N ARG A 91 -36.40 3.29 -8.02
CA ARG A 91 -35.55 2.11 -7.99
C ARG A 91 -34.14 2.57 -8.34
N SER A 92 -33.27 2.77 -7.32
CA SER A 92 -31.84 3.01 -7.53
C SER A 92 -31.33 1.87 -8.38
N SER A 93 -30.99 2.17 -9.63
CA SER A 93 -30.34 1.21 -10.50
C SER A 93 -29.01 0.85 -9.83
N SER A 94 -28.92 -0.35 -9.25
CA SER A 94 -27.70 -0.89 -8.72
C SER A 94 -26.74 -1.12 -9.90
N VAL A 95 -25.83 -0.21 -10.12
CA VAL A 95 -24.76 -0.38 -11.09
C VAL A 95 -23.87 -1.49 -10.56
N THR A 96 -23.83 -2.62 -11.26
CA THR A 96 -23.02 -3.77 -10.88
C THR A 96 -21.55 -3.42 -11.08
N ALA A 97 -20.74 -3.53 -10.04
CA ALA A 97 -19.30 -3.42 -10.14
C ALA A 97 -18.75 -4.65 -10.91
N HIS A 98 -17.75 -4.42 -11.73
CA HIS A 98 -17.05 -5.44 -12.49
C HIS A 98 -15.52 -5.18 -12.40
N SER A 99 -14.72 -6.17 -12.78
CA SER A 99 -13.27 -6.00 -12.85
C SER A 99 -12.90 -4.94 -13.88
N LEU A 100 -12.11 -3.95 -13.48
CA LEU A 100 -11.61 -2.87 -14.32
C LEU A 100 -10.27 -3.27 -14.95
N GLY A 101 -10.13 -2.98 -16.25
CA GLY A 101 -8.86 -3.18 -16.94
C GLY A 101 -7.77 -2.24 -16.40
N VAL A 102 -6.58 -2.79 -16.16
CA VAL A 102 -5.38 -2.02 -15.79
C VAL A 102 -4.49 -1.92 -17.02
N SER A 103 -4.21 -0.69 -17.47
CA SER A 103 -3.41 -0.42 -18.67
C SER A 103 -1.91 -0.50 -18.40
N SER A 104 -1.48 -0.10 -17.20
CA SER A 104 -0.07 -0.20 -16.78
C SER A 104 0.06 -0.28 -15.27
N ILE A 105 1.13 -0.95 -14.80
CA ILE A 105 1.53 -0.99 -13.40
C ILE A 105 2.99 -0.57 -13.32
N THR A 106 3.27 0.41 -12.46
CA THR A 106 4.61 0.96 -12.26
C THR A 106 4.91 1.02 -10.76
N ALA A 107 6.15 0.72 -10.37
CA ALA A 107 6.57 0.91 -8.98
C ALA A 107 6.55 2.40 -8.61
N PHE A 108 6.20 2.70 -7.37
CA PHE A 108 6.02 4.05 -6.87
C PHE A 108 6.70 4.22 -5.50
N GLY A 109 7.47 5.29 -5.35
CA GLY A 109 8.15 5.65 -4.12
C GLY A 109 7.68 7.00 -3.57
N PRO A 110 8.27 7.51 -2.48
CA PRO A 110 7.91 8.79 -1.88
C PRO A 110 7.99 9.98 -2.84
N GLU A 111 8.91 9.94 -3.81
CA GLU A 111 9.11 10.97 -4.82
C GLU A 111 8.45 10.63 -6.17
N GLY A 112 7.58 9.62 -6.20
CA GLY A 112 6.86 9.21 -7.39
C GLY A 112 7.42 7.95 -8.07
N THR A 113 7.17 7.80 -9.38
CA THR A 113 7.56 6.59 -10.13
C THR A 113 9.07 6.45 -10.34
N ALA A 114 9.83 7.54 -10.25
CA ALA A 114 11.30 7.50 -10.40
C ALA A 114 12.00 6.86 -9.19
N ASP A 115 11.32 6.81 -8.05
CA ASP A 115 11.85 6.34 -6.76
C ASP A 115 11.21 5.01 -6.31
N GLY A 116 10.47 4.35 -7.18
CA GLY A 116 9.80 3.07 -6.86
C GLY A 116 10.77 1.89 -6.74
N ASP A 117 10.47 0.96 -5.83
CA ASP A 117 11.24 -0.27 -5.64
C ASP A 117 11.06 -1.23 -6.83
N ASN A 118 12.17 -1.77 -7.33
CA ASN A 118 12.17 -2.79 -8.38
C ASN A 118 11.26 -2.49 -9.60
N PRO A 119 11.39 -1.32 -10.24
CA PRO A 119 10.45 -0.86 -11.27
C PRO A 119 10.40 -1.78 -12.49
N SER A 120 11.49 -2.48 -12.81
CA SER A 120 11.57 -3.38 -13.97
C SER A 120 10.66 -4.60 -13.90
N ILE A 121 10.17 -4.95 -12.71
CA ILE A 121 9.32 -6.14 -12.49
C ILE A 121 7.87 -5.79 -12.17
N ALA A 122 7.53 -4.51 -11.99
CA ALA A 122 6.17 -4.10 -11.63
C ALA A 122 5.13 -4.49 -12.71
N SER A 123 5.50 -4.39 -13.97
CA SER A 123 4.63 -4.74 -15.09
C SER A 123 4.27 -6.24 -15.18
N ARG A 124 4.96 -7.12 -14.44
CA ARG A 124 4.60 -8.55 -14.39
C ARG A 124 3.19 -8.78 -13.89
N LEU A 125 2.71 -7.93 -12.98
CA LEU A 125 1.36 -8.00 -12.41
C LEU A 125 0.23 -7.73 -13.42
N LEU A 126 0.54 -7.28 -14.64
CA LEU A 126 -0.44 -7.21 -15.73
C LEU A 126 -0.80 -8.59 -16.30
N ASN A 127 0.05 -9.60 -16.07
CA ASN A 127 -0.17 -10.94 -16.56
C ASN A 127 -0.77 -11.78 -15.43
N VAL A 128 -2.09 -11.96 -15.45
CA VAL A 128 -2.82 -12.77 -14.47
C VAL A 128 -2.27 -14.20 -14.44
N GLY A 129 -2.04 -14.73 -13.24
CA GLY A 129 -1.62 -16.12 -13.04
C GLY A 129 -0.12 -16.37 -13.19
N THR A 130 0.72 -15.35 -13.11
CA THR A 130 2.16 -15.55 -12.99
C THR A 130 2.53 -15.82 -11.53
N ASP A 131 3.29 -16.90 -11.28
CA ASP A 131 3.84 -17.20 -9.94
C ASP A 131 4.99 -16.25 -9.56
N GLN A 132 5.21 -15.18 -10.33
CA GLN A 132 6.31 -14.23 -10.15
C GLN A 132 5.81 -12.91 -9.62
N PRO A 133 5.99 -12.63 -8.32
CA PRO A 133 5.52 -11.39 -7.72
C PRO A 133 6.37 -10.18 -8.13
N TRP A 134 5.78 -9.00 -7.99
CA TRP A 134 6.55 -7.81 -7.67
C TRP A 134 6.90 -7.85 -6.19
N TYR A 135 8.11 -7.39 -5.82
CA TYR A 135 8.54 -7.26 -4.43
C TYR A 135 9.26 -5.93 -4.21
N SER A 136 9.13 -5.38 -2.98
CA SER A 136 9.88 -4.20 -2.57
C SER A 136 11.37 -4.52 -2.42
N GLN A 137 12.22 -3.54 -2.17
CA GLN A 137 13.53 -3.79 -1.58
C GLN A 137 13.33 -4.43 -0.18
N TRP A 138 14.35 -5.13 0.31
CA TRP A 138 14.35 -5.63 1.68
C TRP A 138 14.93 -4.58 2.64
N TYR A 139 14.41 -4.57 3.85
CA TYR A 139 14.80 -3.60 4.88
C TYR A 139 15.06 -4.31 6.21
N THR A 140 15.85 -3.66 7.08
CA THR A 140 16.18 -4.19 8.42
C THR A 140 15.08 -4.01 9.44
N THR A 141 14.10 -3.15 9.17
CA THR A 141 12.94 -2.91 10.03
C THR A 141 11.66 -2.81 9.19
N PRO A 142 10.48 -3.08 9.77
CA PRO A 142 9.22 -3.00 9.04
C PRO A 142 8.89 -1.59 8.54
N SER A 143 9.48 -0.55 9.14
CA SER A 143 9.32 0.86 8.74
C SER A 143 10.46 1.32 7.83
N PHE A 144 10.82 0.49 6.83
CA PHE A 144 11.79 0.80 5.77
C PHE A 144 13.19 1.20 6.27
N GLY A 145 13.60 0.71 7.44
CA GLY A 145 14.88 1.09 8.07
C GLY A 145 14.97 2.58 8.43
N GLY A 146 13.86 3.31 8.43
CA GLY A 146 13.83 4.77 8.58
C GLY A 146 14.32 5.55 7.36
N LEU A 147 14.54 4.87 6.21
CA LEU A 147 15.11 5.49 5.00
C LEU A 147 14.04 6.15 4.11
N ARG A 148 12.78 5.69 4.21
CA ARG A 148 11.64 6.21 3.45
C ARG A 148 10.33 6.01 4.19
N THR A 149 9.30 6.70 3.72
CA THR A 149 7.96 6.67 4.33
C THR A 149 7.08 5.52 3.82
N GLY A 150 7.47 4.89 2.71
CA GLY A 150 6.73 3.80 2.11
C GLY A 150 7.24 3.44 0.72
N THR A 151 6.58 2.47 0.11
CA THR A 151 6.75 2.03 -1.27
C THR A 151 5.44 1.49 -1.81
N GLY A 152 5.27 1.40 -3.12
CA GLY A 152 4.02 0.91 -3.67
C GLY A 152 4.00 0.67 -5.16
N LEU A 153 2.77 0.52 -5.65
CA LEU A 153 2.45 0.27 -7.05
C LEU A 153 1.40 1.26 -7.53
N LEU A 154 1.70 1.94 -8.61
CA LEU A 154 0.77 2.82 -9.32
C LEU A 154 0.15 2.06 -10.49
N LEU A 155 -1.16 1.94 -10.48
CA LEU A 155 -1.96 1.35 -11.54
C LEU A 155 -2.61 2.48 -12.34
N ASP A 156 -2.47 2.45 -13.66
CA ASP A 156 -3.20 3.32 -14.59
C ASP A 156 -4.35 2.52 -15.20
N LEU A 157 -5.58 2.93 -14.96
CA LEU A 157 -6.78 2.32 -15.55
C LEU A 157 -7.02 2.76 -17.00
N GLY A 158 -6.19 3.66 -17.54
CA GLY A 158 -6.33 4.21 -18.88
C GLY A 158 -7.45 5.26 -19.00
N THR A 159 -8.54 5.06 -18.30
CA THR A 159 -9.71 5.96 -18.26
C THR A 159 -10.15 6.21 -16.83
N GLN A 160 -10.96 7.25 -16.63
CA GLN A 160 -11.55 7.51 -15.31
C GLN A 160 -12.65 6.47 -15.01
N ALA A 161 -12.59 5.89 -13.82
CA ALA A 161 -13.56 4.92 -13.32
C ALA A 161 -14.02 5.28 -11.89
N SER A 162 -15.04 4.57 -11.41
CA SER A 162 -15.46 4.60 -10.00
C SER A 162 -15.04 3.29 -9.36
N VAL A 163 -13.94 3.31 -8.60
CA VAL A 163 -13.36 2.15 -7.93
C VAL A 163 -14.13 1.86 -6.65
N THR A 164 -14.54 0.62 -6.46
CA THR A 164 -15.26 0.15 -5.26
C THR A 164 -14.41 -0.75 -4.39
N ASP A 165 -13.59 -1.58 -4.99
CA ASP A 165 -12.76 -2.55 -4.30
C ASP A 165 -11.39 -2.70 -4.98
N VAL A 166 -10.39 -3.06 -4.18
CA VAL A 166 -9.09 -3.54 -4.65
C VAL A 166 -8.80 -4.85 -3.93
N ARG A 167 -8.52 -5.90 -4.68
CA ARG A 167 -8.07 -7.18 -4.14
C ARG A 167 -6.59 -7.34 -4.39
N LEU A 168 -5.83 -7.70 -3.35
CA LEU A 168 -4.40 -7.95 -3.41
C LEU A 168 -4.13 -9.39 -2.97
N THR A 169 -3.28 -10.08 -3.70
CA THR A 169 -2.66 -11.32 -3.22
C THR A 169 -1.21 -11.02 -2.85
N LEU A 170 -0.96 -10.99 -1.55
CA LEU A 170 0.35 -10.72 -0.94
C LEU A 170 1.06 -12.04 -0.60
N GLY A 171 2.31 -11.96 -0.16
CA GLY A 171 2.97 -13.07 0.53
C GLY A 171 2.17 -13.54 1.74
N SER A 172 2.39 -14.78 2.20
CA SER A 172 1.62 -15.42 3.28
C SER A 172 1.85 -14.76 4.64
N GLU A 173 3.02 -14.16 4.85
CA GLU A 173 3.39 -13.57 6.14
C GLU A 173 2.60 -12.28 6.39
N PRO A 174 1.87 -12.19 7.52
CA PRO A 174 1.14 -10.98 7.90
C PRO A 174 2.10 -9.89 8.39
N GLY A 175 1.63 -8.64 8.35
CA GLY A 175 2.39 -7.50 8.87
C GLY A 175 2.52 -6.32 7.92
N ALA A 176 1.98 -6.41 6.71
CA ALA A 176 1.90 -5.28 5.80
C ALA A 176 0.79 -4.30 6.23
N ASP A 177 1.10 -3.01 6.32
CA ASP A 177 0.09 -1.97 6.37
C ASP A 177 -0.01 -1.35 4.99
N VAL A 178 -1.21 -1.37 4.41
CA VAL A 178 -1.47 -0.96 3.04
C VAL A 178 -2.61 0.05 2.96
N GLN A 179 -2.43 1.05 2.11
CA GLN A 179 -3.42 2.06 1.77
C GLN A 179 -3.67 2.04 0.27
N VAL A 180 -4.91 2.29 -0.13
CA VAL A 180 -5.31 2.48 -1.52
C VAL A 180 -5.73 3.92 -1.71
N HIS A 181 -5.04 4.64 -2.59
CA HIS A 181 -5.40 5.99 -2.99
C HIS A 181 -5.97 5.96 -4.41
N VAL A 182 -7.02 6.71 -4.66
CA VAL A 182 -7.66 6.79 -5.98
C VAL A 182 -7.79 8.25 -6.38
N GLY A 183 -7.30 8.59 -7.57
CA GLY A 183 -7.32 9.97 -8.03
C GLY A 183 -7.19 10.12 -9.55
N SER A 184 -7.30 11.37 -10.02
CA SER A 184 -7.07 11.73 -11.41
C SER A 184 -5.60 11.96 -11.75
N THR A 185 -4.74 12.04 -10.76
CA THR A 185 -3.29 12.23 -10.85
C THR A 185 -2.55 11.10 -10.17
N ALA A 186 -1.34 10.80 -10.64
CA ALA A 186 -0.42 9.82 -10.06
C ALA A 186 0.28 10.45 -8.83
N SER A 187 -0.39 10.50 -7.67
CA SER A 187 0.12 11.19 -6.49
C SER A 187 -0.38 10.54 -5.18
N LEU A 188 0.46 10.58 -4.14
CA LEU A 188 0.08 10.27 -2.75
C LEU A 188 -0.92 11.28 -2.16
N ASP A 189 -1.04 12.48 -2.74
CA ASP A 189 -2.03 13.48 -2.30
C ASP A 189 -3.46 13.09 -2.67
N SER A 190 -3.63 12.04 -3.50
CA SER A 190 -4.96 11.50 -3.80
C SER A 190 -5.61 10.95 -2.53
N PRO A 191 -6.95 11.09 -2.37
CA PRO A 191 -7.64 10.60 -1.19
C PRO A 191 -7.44 9.10 -0.96
N THR A 192 -7.24 8.71 0.29
CA THR A 192 -7.26 7.30 0.70
C THR A 192 -8.68 6.76 0.60
N ALA A 193 -8.88 5.77 -0.26
CA ALA A 193 -10.18 5.12 -0.49
C ALA A 193 -10.41 3.95 0.49
N ALA A 194 -9.34 3.19 0.80
CA ALA A 194 -9.39 2.04 1.70
C ALA A 194 -8.01 1.79 2.34
N SER A 195 -7.99 1.05 3.45
CA SER A 195 -6.74 0.62 4.10
C SER A 195 -6.93 -0.73 4.80
N ALA A 196 -5.82 -1.46 4.97
CA ALA A 196 -5.75 -2.67 5.78
C ALA A 196 -4.44 -2.65 6.61
N TRP A 197 -4.51 -3.24 7.79
CA TRP A 197 -3.42 -3.31 8.75
C TRP A 197 -3.00 -4.77 8.96
N SER A 198 -1.71 -5.00 9.10
CA SER A 198 -1.15 -6.34 9.30
C SER A 198 -1.61 -7.35 8.24
N ALA A 199 -1.74 -6.89 7.00
CA ALA A 199 -2.20 -7.70 5.87
C ALA A 199 -1.16 -8.76 5.47
N GLY A 200 -1.66 -9.89 4.96
CA GLY A 200 -0.89 -10.98 4.36
C GLY A 200 -1.85 -11.93 3.65
N GLY A 201 -1.36 -12.73 2.69
CA GLY A 201 -2.21 -13.54 1.83
C GLY A 201 -3.15 -12.70 0.97
N THR A 202 -4.37 -13.19 0.74
CA THR A 202 -5.36 -12.43 -0.05
C THR A 202 -6.12 -11.46 0.85
N VAL A 203 -6.06 -10.17 0.51
CA VAL A 203 -6.75 -9.08 1.21
C VAL A 203 -7.67 -8.32 0.25
N ARG A 204 -8.87 -7.98 0.71
CA ARG A 204 -9.82 -7.13 -0.01
C ARG A 204 -9.94 -5.78 0.70
N LEU A 205 -9.71 -4.71 -0.05
CA LEU A 205 -9.83 -3.35 0.42
C LEU A 205 -11.04 -2.71 -0.25
N THR A 206 -12.13 -2.60 0.51
CA THR A 206 -13.40 -2.03 0.03
C THR A 206 -13.44 -0.55 0.37
N ALA A 207 -13.65 0.29 -0.63
CA ALA A 207 -13.84 1.72 -0.43
C ALA A 207 -15.18 2.01 0.28
N ALA A 208 -15.16 2.86 1.31
CA ALA A 208 -16.38 3.24 2.03
C ALA A 208 -17.41 3.90 1.10
N THR A 209 -16.94 4.61 0.10
CA THR A 209 -17.73 5.13 -1.04
C THR A 209 -16.90 4.94 -2.31
N ALA A 210 -17.58 4.69 -3.45
CA ALA A 210 -16.90 4.52 -4.72
C ALA A 210 -16.00 5.72 -5.03
N ALA A 211 -14.69 5.47 -5.12
CA ALA A 211 -13.67 6.49 -5.33
C ALA A 211 -13.45 6.71 -6.83
N LYS A 212 -13.51 7.97 -7.26
CA LYS A 212 -13.39 8.32 -8.69
C LYS A 212 -11.94 8.68 -9.04
N GLY A 213 -11.40 8.00 -10.05
CA GLY A 213 -10.07 8.29 -10.53
C GLY A 213 -9.67 7.45 -11.75
N ARG A 214 -8.57 7.83 -12.36
CA ARG A 214 -7.85 7.06 -13.37
C ARG A 214 -6.73 6.24 -12.75
N TYR A 215 -6.12 6.77 -11.70
CA TYR A 215 -4.97 6.15 -11.03
C TYR A 215 -5.39 5.54 -9.71
N VAL A 216 -4.93 4.31 -9.49
CA VAL A 216 -5.03 3.60 -8.21
C VAL A 216 -3.62 3.39 -7.70
N LEU A 217 -3.29 3.97 -6.55
CA LEU A 217 -2.00 3.81 -5.90
C LEU A 217 -2.16 2.89 -4.70
N ILE A 218 -1.49 1.75 -4.74
CA ILE A 218 -1.35 0.81 -3.63
C ILE A 218 -0.09 1.21 -2.89
N TRP A 219 -0.21 1.67 -1.65
CA TRP A 219 0.87 2.23 -0.87
C TRP A 219 1.09 1.47 0.42
N PHE A 220 2.27 0.89 0.58
CA PHE A 220 2.68 0.18 1.79
C PHE A 220 3.42 1.13 2.72
N THR A 221 2.94 1.27 3.96
CA THR A 221 3.55 2.08 5.02
C THR A 221 4.30 1.23 6.05
N ARG A 222 4.11 -0.08 5.99
CA ARG A 222 4.79 -1.08 6.82
C ARG A 222 4.98 -2.36 6.03
N LEU A 223 6.11 -3.04 6.23
CA LEU A 223 6.46 -4.28 5.55
C LEU A 223 6.30 -5.49 6.47
N PRO A 224 5.83 -6.64 5.95
CA PRO A 224 5.83 -7.91 6.67
C PRO A 224 7.25 -8.46 6.78
N PRO A 225 7.52 -9.39 7.73
CA PRO A 225 8.77 -10.15 7.76
C PRO A 225 8.88 -11.05 6.51
N ASP A 226 10.09 -11.25 6.02
CA ASP A 226 10.38 -12.12 4.86
C ASP A 226 10.74 -13.56 5.26
N GLY A 227 10.74 -13.88 6.56
CA GLY A 227 11.17 -15.18 7.09
C GLY A 227 12.68 -15.37 7.17
N HIS A 228 13.48 -14.42 6.69
CA HIS A 228 14.96 -14.48 6.67
C HIS A 228 15.61 -13.41 7.55
N GLY A 229 14.83 -12.73 8.38
CA GLY A 229 15.31 -11.70 9.30
C GLY A 229 15.26 -10.29 8.72
N HIS A 230 14.63 -10.10 7.57
CA HIS A 230 14.38 -8.80 6.94
C HIS A 230 12.86 -8.57 6.76
N TYR A 231 12.53 -7.44 6.20
CA TYR A 231 11.15 -7.01 5.93
C TYR A 231 11.02 -6.65 4.45
N GLN A 232 10.07 -7.30 3.77
CA GLN A 232 9.83 -7.13 2.35
C GLN A 232 8.39 -7.50 2.04
N VAL A 233 7.70 -6.70 1.25
CA VAL A 233 6.38 -7.08 0.73
C VAL A 233 6.53 -7.70 -0.65
N SER A 234 5.77 -8.78 -0.90
CA SER A 234 5.60 -9.40 -2.22
C SER A 234 4.13 -9.29 -2.62
N VAL A 235 3.87 -8.87 -3.85
CA VAL A 235 2.54 -8.78 -4.46
C VAL A 235 2.49 -9.73 -5.65
N TYR A 236 1.60 -10.70 -5.59
CA TYR A 236 1.44 -11.73 -6.61
C TYR A 236 0.34 -11.38 -7.62
N ASP A 237 -0.69 -10.67 -7.14
CA ASP A 237 -1.83 -10.30 -7.98
C ASP A 237 -2.51 -9.04 -7.47
N VAL A 238 -3.11 -8.29 -8.39
CA VAL A 238 -3.88 -7.08 -8.13
C VAL A 238 -5.10 -7.05 -9.03
N GLU A 239 -6.28 -7.03 -8.42
CA GLU A 239 -7.55 -6.82 -9.11
C GLU A 239 -8.20 -5.52 -8.62
N VAL A 240 -8.78 -4.78 -9.54
CA VAL A 240 -9.52 -3.54 -9.24
C VAL A 240 -10.95 -3.71 -9.73
N ASP A 241 -11.91 -3.59 -8.82
CA ASP A 241 -13.33 -3.67 -9.14
C ASP A 241 -13.99 -2.29 -9.11
N GLY A 242 -14.96 -2.08 -9.98
CA GLY A 242 -15.65 -0.81 -10.03
C GLY A 242 -16.57 -0.67 -11.24
N VAL A 243 -16.83 0.58 -11.61
CA VAL A 243 -17.67 0.94 -12.74
C VAL A 243 -16.89 1.84 -13.68
N SER A 244 -16.64 1.39 -14.90
CA SER A 244 -16.11 2.22 -15.99
C SER A 244 -17.17 3.23 -16.46
N ARG A 245 -16.76 4.40 -16.89
CA ARG A 245 -17.64 5.41 -17.50
C ARG A 245 -17.55 5.36 -19.01
#